data_cc4e312b341a34d16815a75e1301ed53
#
_entry.id   cc4e312b341a34d16815a75e1301ed53
#
_cell.length_a   1.000
_cell.length_b   1.000
_cell.length_c   1.000
_cell.angle_alpha   90.00
_cell.angle_beta   90.00
_cell.angle_gamma   90.00
#
_symmetry.space_group_name_H-M   'P 1'
#
loop_
_entity.id
_entity.type
_entity.pdbx_description
1 polymer ?
#
loop_
_entity_poly.entity_id
_entity_poly.type
_entity_poly.pdbx_seq_one_letter_code
_entity_poly.pdbx_strand_id
1 'polypeptide(L)'
;MIYESFNGVAAPILATFAWCIGIGLSSYCLVFKTRLFSHLITSPLAPPFLALPAIMFAFLMAFMSSEAWQNFSHARTALINESSAISQILNIPIQPPEFQKSSNLYVQSYLGSVLTDEWSAKHHNESSSLEAQNSLDKLESNVWKVSGACNQGANKSHTCTDPIAISAIIKALGDLRNARTQRLSLGYQEGVDTKWFLGIFLGFIAALAVAAVHRSNAKTGATALVLFCLSMWISFSMVTLYINPYKWADRLDPAPLGLILETLKSGHNR
;
A
#
# COMPACT_ATOMS: atom_id res chain seq x y z
N MET A 1 21.91 0.78 3.50
CA MET A 1 20.64 1.29 2.98
C MET A 1 20.21 0.62 1.67
N ILE A 2 20.94 0.73 0.54
CA ILE A 2 20.57 0.05 -0.74
C ILE A 2 20.57 -1.48 -0.60
N TYR A 3 21.47 -2.05 0.17
CA TYR A 3 21.63 -3.51 0.34
C TYR A 3 20.54 -4.16 1.21
N GLU A 4 20.04 -3.46 2.23
CA GLU A 4 18.92 -3.94 3.06
C GLU A 4 17.59 -3.85 2.31
N SER A 5 17.40 -2.82 1.51
CA SER A 5 16.26 -2.65 0.61
C SER A 5 16.19 -3.77 -0.43
N PHE A 6 17.33 -4.16 -0.99
CA PHE A 6 17.39 -5.24 -1.98
C PHE A 6 17.01 -6.61 -1.38
N ASN A 7 17.44 -6.90 -0.15
CA ASN A 7 17.08 -8.15 0.54
C ASN A 7 15.59 -8.23 0.88
N GLY A 8 14.95 -7.10 1.23
CA GLY A 8 13.51 -7.05 1.48
C GLY A 8 12.67 -7.36 0.26
N VAL A 9 13.06 -6.86 -0.92
CA VAL A 9 12.35 -7.04 -2.20
C VAL A 9 12.67 -8.38 -2.87
N ALA A 10 13.89 -8.89 -2.68
CA ALA A 10 14.34 -10.12 -3.31
C ALA A 10 13.57 -11.38 -2.80
N ALA A 11 13.25 -11.43 -1.52
CA ALA A 11 12.58 -12.59 -0.94
C ALA A 11 11.22 -12.92 -1.59
N PRO A 12 10.26 -11.98 -1.74
CA PRO A 12 8.99 -12.28 -2.39
C PRO A 12 9.12 -12.52 -3.90
N ILE A 13 10.05 -11.86 -4.59
CA ILE A 13 10.33 -12.10 -6.00
C ILE A 13 10.88 -13.52 -6.20
N LEU A 14 11.78 -13.98 -5.33
CA LEU A 14 12.28 -15.35 -5.36
C LEU A 14 11.21 -16.38 -4.98
N ALA A 15 10.33 -16.06 -4.04
CA ALA A 15 9.22 -16.91 -3.68
C ALA A 15 8.25 -17.09 -4.85
N THR A 16 7.84 -16.01 -5.53
CA THR A 16 7.00 -16.09 -6.73
C THR A 16 7.68 -16.84 -7.85
N PHE A 17 9.00 -16.71 -8.03
CA PHE A 17 9.78 -17.47 -8.99
C PHE A 17 9.73 -18.97 -8.70
N ALA A 18 9.97 -19.36 -7.44
CA ALA A 18 9.91 -20.77 -7.03
C ALA A 18 8.51 -21.38 -7.26
N TRP A 19 7.45 -20.62 -6.97
CA TRP A 19 6.08 -21.04 -7.28
C TRP A 19 5.84 -21.25 -8.78
N CYS A 20 6.27 -20.32 -9.62
CA CYS A 20 6.12 -20.44 -11.08
C CYS A 20 6.89 -21.64 -11.64
N ILE A 21 8.10 -21.91 -11.14
CA ILE A 21 8.86 -23.11 -11.49
C ILE A 21 8.09 -24.36 -11.04
N GLY A 22 7.57 -24.39 -9.82
CA GLY A 22 6.77 -25.50 -9.31
C GLY A 22 5.55 -25.80 -10.19
N ILE A 23 4.82 -24.77 -10.62
CA ILE A 23 3.69 -24.89 -11.56
C ILE A 23 4.16 -25.46 -12.91
N GLY A 24 5.24 -24.94 -13.46
CA GLY A 24 5.79 -25.41 -14.74
C GLY A 24 6.23 -26.87 -14.68
N LEU A 25 6.99 -27.24 -13.64
CA LEU A 25 7.45 -28.60 -13.43
C LEU A 25 6.31 -29.59 -13.21
N SER A 26 5.33 -29.25 -12.37
CA SER A 26 4.15 -30.08 -12.12
C SER A 26 3.33 -30.28 -13.38
N SER A 27 3.09 -29.22 -14.15
CA SER A 27 2.38 -29.30 -15.44
C SER A 27 3.13 -30.16 -16.47
N TYR A 28 4.45 -29.98 -16.54
CA TYR A 28 5.30 -30.83 -17.41
C TYR A 28 5.24 -32.32 -17.01
N CYS A 29 5.41 -32.60 -15.71
CA CYS A 29 5.35 -33.99 -15.22
C CYS A 29 3.99 -34.62 -15.46
N LEU A 30 2.89 -33.89 -15.17
CA LEU A 30 1.53 -34.40 -15.37
C LEU A 30 1.25 -34.72 -16.83
N VAL A 31 1.63 -33.87 -17.77
CA VAL A 31 1.29 -34.09 -19.20
C VAL A 31 2.23 -35.06 -19.89
N PHE A 32 3.55 -35.02 -19.61
CA PHE A 32 4.54 -35.79 -20.36
C PHE A 32 4.99 -37.07 -19.66
N LYS A 33 4.91 -37.15 -18.30
CA LYS A 33 5.41 -38.31 -17.56
C LYS A 33 4.32 -39.19 -16.96
N THR A 34 3.08 -38.65 -16.69
CA THR A 34 2.04 -39.46 -16.09
C THR A 34 1.18 -40.19 -17.13
N ARG A 35 0.76 -41.40 -16.79
CA ARG A 35 -0.16 -42.20 -17.61
C ARG A 35 -1.59 -41.63 -17.57
N LEU A 36 -1.94 -40.82 -16.55
CA LEU A 36 -3.26 -40.27 -16.40
C LEU A 36 -3.68 -39.42 -17.60
N PHE A 37 -2.82 -38.49 -18.01
CA PHE A 37 -3.06 -37.64 -19.18
C PHE A 37 -2.95 -38.42 -20.51
N SER A 38 -2.24 -39.57 -20.53
CA SER A 38 -2.16 -40.39 -21.74
C SER A 38 -3.46 -41.10 -22.08
N HIS A 39 -4.29 -41.38 -21.08
CA HIS A 39 -5.63 -41.95 -21.29
C HIS A 39 -6.68 -40.91 -21.59
N LEU A 40 -6.56 -39.71 -21.02
CA LEU A 40 -7.52 -38.64 -21.21
C LEU A 40 -7.37 -37.88 -22.54
N ILE A 41 -6.15 -37.75 -23.03
CA ILE A 41 -5.82 -37.01 -24.24
C ILE A 41 -5.11 -37.91 -25.22
N THR A 42 -5.86 -38.58 -26.09
CA THR A 42 -5.35 -39.47 -27.15
C THR A 42 -4.75 -38.71 -28.33
N SER A 43 -5.19 -37.46 -28.58
CA SER A 43 -4.66 -36.61 -29.64
C SER A 43 -4.25 -35.23 -29.06
N PRO A 44 -3.30 -34.52 -29.68
CA PRO A 44 -2.95 -33.17 -29.24
C PRO A 44 -4.18 -32.25 -29.29
N LEU A 45 -4.40 -31.50 -28.21
CA LEU A 45 -5.49 -30.54 -28.14
C LEU A 45 -5.30 -29.45 -29.20
N ALA A 46 -6.39 -29.05 -29.80
CA ALA A 46 -6.37 -27.93 -30.76
C ALA A 46 -5.97 -26.61 -30.08
N PRO A 47 -5.16 -25.75 -30.73
CA PRO A 47 -4.70 -24.50 -30.17
C PRO A 47 -5.77 -23.61 -29.54
N PRO A 48 -7.04 -23.55 -30.01
CA PRO A 48 -8.10 -22.77 -29.39
C PRO A 48 -8.39 -23.14 -27.91
N PHE A 49 -8.15 -24.37 -27.49
CA PHE A 49 -8.31 -24.77 -26.10
C PHE A 49 -7.34 -24.07 -25.13
N LEU A 50 -6.19 -23.60 -25.63
CA LEU A 50 -5.25 -22.80 -24.85
C LEU A 50 -5.80 -21.37 -24.60
N ALA A 51 -6.54 -20.81 -25.56
CA ALA A 51 -6.94 -19.41 -25.52
C ALA A 51 -7.80 -19.09 -24.28
N LEU A 52 -8.74 -19.94 -23.94
CA LEU A 52 -9.71 -19.70 -22.87
C LEU A 52 -9.04 -19.57 -21.49
N PRO A 53 -8.28 -20.54 -20.97
CA PRO A 53 -7.61 -20.41 -19.66
C PRO A 53 -6.53 -19.32 -19.67
N ALA A 54 -5.84 -19.10 -20.78
CA ALA A 54 -4.85 -18.05 -20.89
C ALA A 54 -5.48 -16.65 -20.82
N ILE A 55 -6.62 -16.43 -21.49
CA ILE A 55 -7.37 -15.18 -21.43
C ILE A 55 -7.91 -14.94 -20.01
N MET A 56 -8.49 -15.95 -19.37
CA MET A 56 -8.99 -15.82 -18.01
C MET A 56 -7.87 -15.47 -17.01
N PHE A 57 -6.72 -16.12 -17.13
CA PHE A 57 -5.54 -15.79 -16.35
C PHE A 57 -5.07 -14.35 -16.60
N ALA A 58 -4.98 -13.94 -17.88
CA ALA A 58 -4.57 -12.59 -18.25
C ALA A 58 -5.51 -11.51 -17.70
N PHE A 59 -6.84 -11.71 -17.80
CA PHE A 59 -7.82 -10.79 -17.22
C PHE A 59 -7.67 -10.68 -15.70
N LEU A 60 -7.54 -11.82 -14.99
CA LEU A 60 -7.37 -11.79 -13.55
C LEU A 60 -6.10 -11.03 -13.16
N MET A 61 -4.99 -11.28 -13.85
CA MET A 61 -3.73 -10.57 -13.59
C MET A 61 -3.82 -9.09 -13.91
N ALA A 62 -4.56 -8.71 -14.96
CA ALA A 62 -4.81 -7.30 -15.29
C ALA A 62 -5.61 -6.59 -14.18
N PHE A 63 -6.67 -7.23 -13.64
CA PHE A 63 -7.44 -6.69 -12.53
C PHE A 63 -6.59 -6.56 -11.25
N MET A 64 -5.84 -7.59 -10.90
CA MET A 64 -4.95 -7.56 -9.72
C MET A 64 -3.88 -6.47 -9.85
N SER A 65 -3.30 -6.31 -11.03
CA SER A 65 -2.30 -5.26 -11.30
C SER A 65 -2.91 -3.87 -11.21
N SER A 66 -4.10 -3.67 -11.78
CA SER A 66 -4.83 -2.40 -11.71
C SER A 66 -5.18 -2.03 -10.27
N GLU A 67 -5.68 -2.98 -9.48
CA GLU A 67 -5.99 -2.78 -8.07
C GLU A 67 -4.72 -2.44 -7.25
N ALA A 68 -3.64 -3.17 -7.45
CA ALA A 68 -2.37 -2.91 -6.79
C ALA A 68 -1.83 -1.50 -7.11
N TRP A 69 -1.93 -1.08 -8.37
CA TRP A 69 -1.56 0.29 -8.78
C TRP A 69 -2.45 1.36 -8.17
N GLN A 70 -3.77 1.14 -8.13
CA GLN A 70 -4.71 2.06 -7.48
C GLN A 70 -4.42 2.21 -5.99
N ASN A 71 -4.17 1.10 -5.29
CA ASN A 71 -3.82 1.12 -3.87
C ASN A 71 -2.55 1.93 -3.60
N PHE A 72 -1.54 1.78 -4.45
CA PHE A 72 -0.32 2.59 -4.35
C PHE A 72 -0.60 4.08 -4.59
N SER A 73 -1.42 4.41 -5.59
CA SER A 73 -1.82 5.79 -5.89
C SER A 73 -2.63 6.41 -4.75
N HIS A 74 -3.57 5.66 -4.18
CA HIS A 74 -4.36 6.12 -3.04
C HIS A 74 -3.50 6.34 -1.78
N ALA A 75 -2.55 5.45 -1.52
CA ALA A 75 -1.63 5.61 -0.41
C ALA A 75 -0.75 6.86 -0.54
N ARG A 76 -0.26 7.14 -1.75
CA ARG A 76 0.48 8.36 -2.06
C ARG A 76 -0.40 9.61 -1.87
N THR A 77 -1.63 9.57 -2.35
CA THR A 77 -2.58 10.68 -2.19
C THR A 77 -2.91 10.92 -0.72
N ALA A 78 -3.12 9.85 0.07
CA ALA A 78 -3.37 9.96 1.51
C ALA A 78 -2.19 10.64 2.23
N LEU A 79 -0.95 10.27 1.90
CA LEU A 79 0.24 10.91 2.46
C LEU A 79 0.34 12.40 2.11
N ILE A 80 0.07 12.76 0.86
CA ILE A 80 0.07 14.16 0.42
C ILE A 80 -1.03 14.96 1.14
N ASN A 81 -2.23 14.40 1.26
CA ASN A 81 -3.34 15.04 1.95
C ASN A 81 -3.04 15.22 3.45
N GLU A 82 -2.41 14.22 4.08
CA GLU A 82 -1.98 14.29 5.47
C GLU A 82 -0.97 15.42 5.69
N SER A 83 0.06 15.50 4.85
CA SER A 83 1.07 16.57 4.91
C SER A 83 0.49 17.95 4.62
N SER A 84 -0.45 18.05 3.66
CA SER A 84 -1.14 19.29 3.33
C SER A 84 -2.02 19.79 4.48
N ALA A 85 -2.79 18.89 5.11
CA ALA A 85 -3.63 19.21 6.25
C ALA A 85 -2.80 19.71 7.45
N ILE A 86 -1.67 19.06 7.73
CA ILE A 86 -0.74 19.51 8.78
C ILE A 86 -0.19 20.90 8.46
N SER A 87 0.24 21.13 7.22
CA SER A 87 0.74 22.42 6.79
C SER A 87 -0.31 23.52 6.91
N GLN A 88 -1.57 23.23 6.61
CA GLN A 88 -2.67 24.17 6.80
C GLN A 88 -2.86 24.53 8.29
N ILE A 89 -2.85 23.54 9.19
CA ILE A 89 -2.96 23.76 10.64
C ILE A 89 -1.83 24.65 11.15
N LEU A 90 -0.60 24.43 10.69
CA LEU A 90 0.58 25.17 11.13
C LEU A 90 0.62 26.60 10.61
N ASN A 91 0.08 26.86 9.42
CA ASN A 91 0.10 28.16 8.76
C ASN A 91 -1.00 29.10 9.23
N ILE A 92 -2.04 28.59 9.92
CA ILE A 92 -3.11 29.44 10.46
C ILE A 92 -2.71 29.92 11.85
N PRO A 93 -2.56 31.24 12.06
CA PRO A 93 -2.17 31.78 13.36
C PRO A 93 -3.29 31.59 14.39
N ILE A 94 -2.95 31.01 15.53
CA ILE A 94 -3.88 30.84 16.68
C ILE A 94 -3.49 31.80 17.75
N GLN A 95 -4.50 32.54 18.27
CA GLN A 95 -4.36 33.46 19.38
C GLN A 95 -5.08 32.91 20.62
N PRO A 96 -4.56 33.09 21.84
CA PRO A 96 -3.25 33.70 22.16
C PRO A 96 -2.06 32.77 21.80
N PRO A 97 -0.82 33.30 21.72
CA PRO A 97 0.37 32.57 21.25
C PRO A 97 0.69 31.27 21.99
N GLU A 98 0.25 31.16 23.24
CA GLU A 98 0.42 29.94 24.05
C GLU A 98 -0.29 28.72 23.43
N PHE A 99 -1.46 28.93 22.83
CA PHE A 99 -2.20 27.88 22.13
C PHE A 99 -1.50 27.48 20.84
N GLN A 100 -0.91 28.43 20.11
CA GLN A 100 -0.11 28.14 18.93
C GLN A 100 1.08 27.25 19.29
N LYS A 101 1.79 27.60 20.38
CA LYS A 101 2.93 26.82 20.85
C LYS A 101 2.52 25.39 21.24
N SER A 102 1.41 25.25 21.98
CA SER A 102 0.86 23.94 22.35
C SER A 102 0.45 23.12 21.14
N SER A 103 -0.21 23.74 20.14
CA SER A 103 -0.59 23.07 18.89
C SER A 103 0.62 22.59 18.12
N ASN A 104 1.68 23.39 18.02
CA ASN A 104 2.92 22.99 17.36
C ASN A 104 3.57 21.79 18.05
N LEU A 105 3.56 21.73 19.39
CA LEU A 105 4.08 20.59 20.15
C LEU A 105 3.26 19.31 19.90
N TYR A 106 1.92 19.42 19.84
CA TYR A 106 1.07 18.27 19.53
C TYR A 106 1.28 17.76 18.10
N VAL A 107 1.43 18.66 17.13
CA VAL A 107 1.76 18.30 15.75
C VAL A 107 3.15 17.65 15.69
N GLN A 108 4.13 18.18 16.42
CA GLN A 108 5.46 17.58 16.48
C GLN A 108 5.44 16.17 17.10
N SER A 109 4.69 15.98 18.20
CA SER A 109 4.50 14.67 18.82
C SER A 109 3.80 13.69 17.87
N TYR A 110 2.74 14.15 17.18
CA TYR A 110 2.02 13.38 16.18
C TYR A 110 2.96 12.90 15.07
N LEU A 111 3.70 13.81 14.45
CA LEU A 111 4.63 13.48 13.36
C LEU A 111 5.75 12.54 13.84
N GLY A 112 6.25 12.76 15.06
CA GLY A 112 7.23 11.86 15.67
C GLY A 112 6.71 10.43 15.77
N SER A 113 5.52 10.26 16.37
CA SER A 113 4.91 8.93 16.55
C SER A 113 4.52 8.29 15.22
N VAL A 114 4.05 9.05 14.23
CA VAL A 114 3.77 8.53 12.89
C VAL A 114 5.03 7.98 12.23
N LEU A 115 6.14 8.72 12.28
CA LEU A 115 7.39 8.33 11.63
C LEU A 115 8.09 7.16 12.34
N THR A 116 8.02 7.10 13.69
CA THR A 116 8.69 6.04 14.47
C THR A 116 7.86 4.77 14.57
N ASP A 117 6.54 4.89 14.79
CA ASP A 117 5.70 3.75 15.13
C ASP A 117 4.92 3.22 13.89
N GLU A 118 4.30 4.13 13.13
CA GLU A 118 3.46 3.73 12.00
C GLU A 118 4.28 3.49 10.72
N TRP A 119 5.42 4.17 10.55
CA TRP A 119 6.25 4.07 9.35
C TRP A 119 7.48 3.17 9.49
N SER A 120 7.81 2.76 10.72
CA SER A 120 8.99 1.92 10.93
C SER A 120 8.75 0.48 10.47
N ALA A 121 9.80 -0.12 9.90
CA ALA A 121 9.77 -1.48 9.36
C ALA A 121 9.39 -2.59 10.37
N LYS A 122 9.40 -2.30 11.66
CA LYS A 122 9.04 -3.24 12.73
C LYS A 122 7.55 -3.38 12.98
N HIS A 123 6.74 -2.40 12.58
CA HIS A 123 5.32 -2.32 12.91
C HIS A 123 4.40 -2.37 11.68
N HIS A 124 4.84 -2.97 10.60
CA HIS A 124 4.12 -3.05 9.33
C HIS A 124 2.74 -3.70 9.35
N ASN A 125 2.27 -4.09 10.49
CA ASN A 125 1.11 -4.97 10.47
C ASN A 125 -0.04 -4.49 11.28
N GLU A 126 -0.29 -3.43 11.85
CA GLU A 126 -1.60 -3.45 12.52
C GLU A 126 -1.91 -2.33 13.51
N SER A 127 -1.00 -1.53 13.89
CA SER A 127 -1.39 -0.59 14.94
C SER A 127 -1.26 0.86 14.48
N SER A 128 -2.41 1.50 14.36
CA SER A 128 -2.45 2.92 14.56
C SER A 128 -1.71 3.21 15.88
N SER A 129 -0.65 4.02 15.84
CA SER A 129 0.04 4.44 17.06
C SER A 129 -0.97 5.12 17.99
N LEU A 130 -1.12 4.57 19.19
CA LEU A 130 -1.97 5.17 20.23
C LEU A 130 -1.46 6.57 20.60
N GLU A 131 -0.15 6.75 20.54
CA GLU A 131 0.49 8.05 20.83
C GLU A 131 0.19 9.09 19.76
N ALA A 132 0.20 8.69 18.47
CA ALA A 132 -0.25 9.55 17.38
C ALA A 132 -1.73 9.93 17.53
N GLN A 133 -2.58 8.96 17.91
CA GLN A 133 -3.99 9.23 18.17
C GLN A 133 -4.19 10.21 19.33
N ASN A 134 -3.52 9.96 20.45
CA ASN A 134 -3.58 10.83 21.63
C ASN A 134 -3.11 12.26 21.31
N SER A 135 -2.10 12.40 20.46
CA SER A 135 -1.58 13.71 20.05
C SER A 135 -2.58 14.46 19.19
N LEU A 136 -3.30 13.78 18.29
CA LEU A 136 -4.41 14.38 17.53
C LEU A 136 -5.58 14.80 18.43
N ASP A 137 -5.95 13.97 19.40
CA ASP A 137 -7.05 14.27 20.32
C ASP A 137 -6.71 15.46 21.22
N LYS A 138 -5.45 15.58 21.65
CA LYS A 138 -4.96 16.76 22.38
C LYS A 138 -4.98 18.00 21.51
N LEU A 139 -4.56 17.90 20.25
CA LEU A 139 -4.59 19.01 19.30
C LEU A 139 -6.03 19.51 19.07
N GLU A 140 -6.96 18.59 18.86
CA GLU A 140 -8.38 18.91 18.70
C GLU A 140 -8.96 19.57 19.96
N SER A 141 -8.70 18.98 21.13
CA SER A 141 -9.12 19.56 22.42
C SER A 141 -8.58 20.98 22.61
N ASN A 142 -7.33 21.24 22.19
CA ASN A 142 -6.73 22.56 22.24
C ASN A 142 -7.50 23.57 21.36
N VAL A 143 -7.85 23.19 20.14
CA VAL A 143 -8.62 24.04 19.21
C VAL A 143 -10.02 24.34 19.76
N TRP A 144 -10.71 23.34 20.33
CA TRP A 144 -12.01 23.53 20.96
C TRP A 144 -11.96 24.45 22.18
N LYS A 145 -10.89 24.40 22.99
CA LYS A 145 -10.68 25.35 24.12
C LYS A 145 -10.54 26.78 23.63
N VAL A 146 -9.79 27.00 22.54
CA VAL A 146 -9.67 28.33 21.91
C VAL A 146 -11.02 28.84 21.42
N SER A 147 -11.75 27.98 20.72
CA SER A 147 -13.11 28.32 20.23
C SER A 147 -14.07 28.70 21.37
N GLY A 148 -14.06 27.90 22.45
CA GLY A 148 -14.90 28.16 23.63
C GLY A 148 -14.51 29.44 24.37
N ALA A 149 -13.22 29.71 24.54
CA ALA A 149 -12.74 30.92 25.22
C ALA A 149 -13.10 32.20 24.44
N CYS A 150 -13.04 32.15 23.11
CA CYS A 150 -13.41 33.30 22.28
C CYS A 150 -14.93 33.54 22.23
N ASN A 151 -15.76 32.53 22.37
CA ASN A 151 -17.22 32.65 22.37
C ASN A 151 -17.77 33.17 23.71
N GLN A 152 -17.08 32.94 24.83
CA GLN A 152 -17.54 33.35 26.17
C GLN A 152 -17.11 34.77 26.59
N GLY A 153 -16.13 35.34 25.91
CA GLY A 153 -15.63 36.68 26.19
C GLY A 153 -16.53 37.76 25.59
N ALA A 154 -17.50 38.27 26.35
CA ALA A 154 -18.35 39.42 25.96
C ALA A 154 -17.58 40.75 25.73
N ASN A 155 -16.27 40.75 25.94
CA ASN A 155 -15.38 41.88 25.62
C ASN A 155 -14.48 41.45 24.45
N LYS A 156 -14.69 42.10 23.29
CA LYS A 156 -13.83 42.01 22.10
C LYS A 156 -12.41 42.51 22.42
N SER A 157 -11.66 41.79 23.23
CA SER A 157 -10.23 42.02 23.31
C SER A 157 -9.59 41.46 22.04
N HIS A 158 -8.66 42.18 21.45
CA HIS A 158 -7.92 41.87 20.23
C HIS A 158 -7.07 40.59 20.31
N THR A 159 -7.37 39.70 21.25
CA THR A 159 -6.59 38.48 21.57
C THR A 159 -7.28 37.17 21.16
N CYS A 160 -8.41 37.23 20.47
CA CYS A 160 -9.09 36.01 20.01
C CYS A 160 -8.79 35.70 18.56
N THR A 161 -8.62 34.40 18.26
CA THR A 161 -8.52 33.89 16.88
C THR A 161 -9.83 34.16 16.13
N ASP A 162 -9.73 34.61 14.89
CA ASP A 162 -10.87 34.79 13.99
C ASP A 162 -11.70 33.49 13.89
N PRO A 163 -13.04 33.55 14.05
CA PRO A 163 -13.93 32.41 13.86
C PRO A 163 -13.74 31.71 12.53
N ILE A 164 -13.38 32.43 11.46
CA ILE A 164 -13.07 31.86 10.15
C ILE A 164 -11.81 31.01 10.24
N ALA A 165 -10.77 31.48 10.92
CA ALA A 165 -9.53 30.74 11.13
C ALA A 165 -9.78 29.48 11.97
N ILE A 166 -10.59 29.54 13.02
CA ILE A 166 -10.97 28.38 13.83
C ILE A 166 -11.70 27.35 12.97
N SER A 167 -12.66 27.76 12.15
CA SER A 167 -13.39 26.85 11.27
C SER A 167 -12.48 26.17 10.24
N ALA A 168 -11.49 26.91 9.71
CA ALA A 168 -10.50 26.37 8.78
C ALA A 168 -9.59 25.34 9.46
N ILE A 169 -9.18 25.56 10.71
CA ILE A 169 -8.38 24.61 11.49
C ILE A 169 -9.20 23.33 11.79
N ILE A 170 -10.46 23.46 12.19
CA ILE A 170 -11.35 22.30 12.44
C ILE A 170 -11.51 21.47 11.17
N LYS A 171 -11.69 22.12 10.02
CA LYS A 171 -11.74 21.43 8.74
C LYS A 171 -10.43 20.72 8.45
N ALA A 172 -9.29 21.38 8.60
CA ALA A 172 -7.97 20.78 8.36
C ALA A 172 -7.70 19.61 9.31
N LEU A 173 -8.18 19.62 10.55
CA LEU A 173 -8.13 18.49 11.48
C LEU A 173 -8.98 17.31 10.99
N GLY A 174 -10.18 17.59 10.48
CA GLY A 174 -11.01 16.55 9.84
C GLY A 174 -10.32 15.91 8.63
N ASP A 175 -9.73 16.74 7.77
CA ASP A 175 -8.98 16.28 6.60
C ASP A 175 -7.76 15.46 7.01
N LEU A 176 -7.04 15.86 8.07
CA LEU A 176 -5.91 15.13 8.64
C LEU A 176 -6.33 13.74 9.15
N ARG A 177 -7.43 13.65 9.92
CA ARG A 177 -7.96 12.37 10.41
C ARG A 177 -8.39 11.45 9.27
N ASN A 178 -9.07 12.00 8.26
CA ASN A 178 -9.49 11.25 7.09
C ASN A 178 -8.28 10.72 6.31
N ALA A 179 -7.28 11.55 6.06
CA ALA A 179 -6.07 11.17 5.36
C ALA A 179 -5.29 10.07 6.12
N ARG A 180 -5.14 10.21 7.45
CA ARG A 180 -4.51 9.17 8.29
C ARG A 180 -5.29 7.86 8.24
N THR A 181 -6.62 7.91 8.40
CA THR A 181 -7.47 6.71 8.35
C THR A 181 -7.35 6.03 6.99
N GLN A 182 -7.37 6.79 5.90
CA GLN A 182 -7.18 6.26 4.55
C GLN A 182 -5.79 5.62 4.41
N ARG A 183 -4.74 6.26 4.90
CA ARG A 183 -3.38 5.70 4.89
C ARG A 183 -3.30 4.37 5.65
N LEU A 184 -3.87 4.30 6.85
CA LEU A 184 -3.85 3.09 7.67
C LEU A 184 -4.69 1.96 7.06
N SER A 185 -5.87 2.26 6.50
CA SER A 185 -6.75 1.26 5.88
C SER A 185 -6.12 0.60 4.65
N LEU A 186 -5.29 1.32 3.89
CA LEU A 186 -4.57 0.78 2.74
C LEU A 186 -3.42 -0.16 3.12
N GLY A 187 -2.94 -0.08 4.35
CA GLY A 187 -1.97 -1.04 4.91
C GLY A 187 -2.59 -2.38 5.27
N TYR A 188 -3.90 -2.40 5.55
CA TYR A 188 -4.65 -3.58 5.96
C TYR A 188 -5.57 -4.04 4.83
N GLN A 189 -5.12 -5.03 4.05
CA GLN A 189 -5.90 -5.58 2.94
C GLN A 189 -6.46 -6.95 3.29
N GLU A 190 -7.78 -7.00 3.52
CA GLU A 190 -8.51 -8.26 3.61
C GLU A 190 -8.78 -8.86 2.21
N GLY A 191 -8.76 -10.20 2.11
CA GLY A 191 -9.17 -10.91 0.89
C GLY A 191 -8.09 -11.06 -0.18
N VAL A 192 -6.87 -10.62 0.08
CA VAL A 192 -5.72 -10.82 -0.82
C VAL A 192 -5.46 -12.31 -1.06
N ASP A 193 -5.57 -13.14 -0.03
CA ASP A 193 -5.29 -14.59 -0.10
C ASP A 193 -6.16 -15.30 -1.12
N THR A 194 -7.46 -14.97 -1.19
CA THR A 194 -8.39 -15.58 -2.15
C THR A 194 -8.03 -15.25 -3.60
N LYS A 195 -7.65 -14.01 -3.87
CA LYS A 195 -7.23 -13.56 -5.22
C LYS A 195 -5.94 -14.23 -5.65
N TRP A 196 -4.97 -14.37 -4.73
CA TRP A 196 -3.74 -15.10 -4.97
C TRP A 196 -3.99 -16.57 -5.28
N PHE A 197 -4.83 -17.23 -4.49
CA PHE A 197 -5.20 -18.62 -4.73
C PHE A 197 -5.82 -18.81 -6.12
N LEU A 198 -6.76 -17.92 -6.49
CA LEU A 198 -7.39 -17.97 -7.81
C LEU A 198 -6.38 -17.72 -8.94
N GLY A 199 -5.45 -16.78 -8.77
CA GLY A 199 -4.39 -16.51 -9.74
C GLY A 199 -3.46 -17.71 -9.95
N ILE A 200 -3.01 -18.34 -8.87
CA ILE A 200 -2.17 -19.54 -8.91
C ILE A 200 -2.92 -20.67 -9.58
N PHE A 201 -4.18 -20.89 -9.24
CA PHE A 201 -5.01 -21.96 -9.80
C PHE A 201 -5.25 -21.78 -11.31
N LEU A 202 -5.63 -20.58 -11.75
CA LEU A 202 -5.80 -20.26 -13.17
C LEU A 202 -4.47 -20.33 -13.94
N GLY A 203 -3.38 -19.87 -13.34
CA GLY A 203 -2.05 -20.00 -13.90
C GLY A 203 -1.64 -21.47 -14.10
N PHE A 204 -1.96 -22.32 -13.13
CA PHE A 204 -1.73 -23.77 -13.24
C PHE A 204 -2.56 -24.41 -14.36
N ILE A 205 -3.85 -24.07 -14.47
CA ILE A 205 -4.71 -24.57 -15.57
C ILE A 205 -4.18 -24.11 -16.93
N ALA A 206 -3.77 -22.83 -17.04
CA ALA A 206 -3.18 -22.31 -18.26
C ALA A 206 -1.87 -23.02 -18.63
N ALA A 207 -0.99 -23.28 -17.65
CA ALA A 207 0.24 -24.05 -17.85
C ALA A 207 -0.03 -25.50 -18.32
N LEU A 208 -1.04 -26.15 -17.74
CA LEU A 208 -1.49 -27.46 -18.20
C LEU A 208 -2.00 -27.43 -19.64
N ALA A 209 -2.76 -26.41 -20.02
CA ALA A 209 -3.25 -26.25 -21.39
C ALA A 209 -2.09 -26.03 -22.38
N VAL A 210 -1.08 -25.21 -22.02
CA VAL A 210 0.14 -25.01 -22.80
C VAL A 210 0.86 -26.35 -23.04
N ALA A 211 1.05 -27.14 -21.97
CA ALA A 211 1.71 -28.46 -22.06
C ALA A 211 0.89 -29.42 -22.90
N ALA A 212 -0.44 -29.46 -22.75
CA ALA A 212 -1.33 -30.38 -23.46
C ALA A 212 -1.40 -30.11 -24.97
N VAL A 213 -1.40 -28.85 -25.39
CA VAL A 213 -1.36 -28.49 -26.82
C VAL A 213 -0.06 -28.92 -27.50
N HIS A 214 1.07 -28.88 -26.77
CA HIS A 214 2.39 -29.26 -27.30
C HIS A 214 2.78 -30.69 -27.01
N ARG A 215 1.83 -31.56 -26.68
CA ARG A 215 2.10 -32.94 -26.28
C ARG A 215 2.84 -33.76 -27.32
N SER A 216 2.67 -33.48 -28.61
CA SER A 216 3.35 -34.19 -29.69
C SER A 216 4.88 -34.03 -29.69
N ASN A 217 5.37 -32.93 -29.10
CA ASN A 217 6.81 -32.64 -29.04
C ASN A 217 7.19 -32.10 -27.64
N ALA A 218 7.76 -32.95 -26.80
CA ALA A 218 8.13 -32.59 -25.43
C ALA A 218 9.14 -31.43 -25.34
N LYS A 219 10.06 -31.30 -26.32
CA LYS A 219 11.02 -30.18 -26.33
C LYS A 219 10.33 -28.86 -26.58
N THR A 220 9.44 -28.78 -27.57
CA THR A 220 8.64 -27.58 -27.87
C THR A 220 7.72 -27.24 -26.71
N GLY A 221 7.10 -28.25 -26.09
CA GLY A 221 6.25 -28.09 -24.91
C GLY A 221 7.03 -27.54 -23.70
N ALA A 222 8.25 -28.04 -23.46
CA ALA A 222 9.09 -27.47 -22.39
C ALA A 222 9.47 -26.02 -22.64
N THR A 223 9.85 -25.67 -23.88
CA THR A 223 10.16 -24.28 -24.23
C THR A 223 8.94 -23.35 -24.05
N ALA A 224 7.76 -23.76 -24.51
CA ALA A 224 6.53 -23.02 -24.36
C ALA A 224 6.15 -22.82 -22.87
N LEU A 225 6.32 -23.86 -22.04
CA LEU A 225 6.11 -23.78 -20.60
C LEU A 225 7.09 -22.81 -19.91
N VAL A 226 8.36 -22.82 -20.28
CA VAL A 226 9.35 -21.90 -19.72
C VAL A 226 8.98 -20.46 -20.05
N LEU A 227 8.62 -20.15 -21.28
CA LEU A 227 8.17 -18.81 -21.69
C LEU A 227 6.90 -18.38 -20.93
N PHE A 228 5.93 -19.28 -20.78
CA PHE A 228 4.71 -19.01 -20.02
C PHE A 228 5.02 -18.79 -18.54
N CYS A 229 5.85 -19.62 -17.91
CA CYS A 229 6.25 -19.45 -16.51
C CYS A 229 7.02 -18.15 -16.26
N LEU A 230 7.86 -17.73 -17.21
CA LEU A 230 8.56 -16.45 -17.13
C LEU A 230 7.58 -15.27 -17.18
N SER A 231 6.62 -15.29 -18.11
CA SER A 231 5.60 -14.24 -18.19
C SER A 231 4.72 -14.21 -16.95
N MET A 232 4.34 -15.35 -16.42
CA MET A 232 3.58 -15.50 -15.19
C MET A 232 4.36 -14.97 -13.98
N TRP A 233 5.65 -15.31 -13.88
CA TRP A 233 6.53 -14.80 -12.82
C TRP A 233 6.64 -13.26 -12.84
N ILE A 234 6.85 -12.66 -14.02
CA ILE A 234 6.90 -11.21 -14.16
C ILE A 234 5.59 -10.59 -13.69
N SER A 235 4.44 -11.13 -14.09
CA SER A 235 3.12 -10.63 -13.70
C SER A 235 2.89 -10.72 -12.19
N PHE A 236 3.16 -11.85 -11.56
CA PHE A 236 3.05 -12.02 -10.12
C PHE A 236 4.03 -11.14 -9.35
N SER A 237 5.26 -10.97 -9.84
CA SER A 237 6.25 -10.10 -9.21
C SER A 237 5.79 -8.65 -9.20
N MET A 238 5.21 -8.16 -10.31
CA MET A 238 4.64 -6.82 -10.38
C MET A 238 3.51 -6.63 -9.37
N VAL A 239 2.56 -7.55 -9.32
CA VAL A 239 1.47 -7.49 -8.33
C VAL A 239 2.01 -7.49 -6.91
N THR A 240 2.93 -8.42 -6.59
CA THR A 240 3.53 -8.54 -5.25
C THR A 240 4.19 -7.24 -4.80
N LEU A 241 4.87 -6.55 -5.71
CA LEU A 241 5.58 -5.32 -5.40
C LEU A 241 4.64 -4.13 -5.15
N TYR A 242 3.46 -4.09 -5.78
CA TYR A 242 2.54 -2.95 -5.68
C TYR A 242 1.35 -3.18 -4.76
N ILE A 243 1.08 -4.43 -4.35
CA ILE A 243 -0.13 -4.76 -3.57
C ILE A 243 -0.11 -4.13 -2.18
N ASN A 244 1.06 -4.00 -1.56
CA ASN A 244 1.21 -3.31 -0.27
C ASN A 244 2.20 -2.16 -0.41
N PRO A 245 1.72 -0.90 -0.45
CA PRO A 245 2.55 0.28 -0.68
C PRO A 245 3.52 0.58 0.47
N TYR A 246 3.29 0.01 1.65
CA TYR A 246 4.08 0.28 2.87
C TYR A 246 5.07 -0.84 3.21
N LYS A 247 4.78 -2.08 2.80
CA LYS A 247 5.58 -3.25 3.19
C LYS A 247 7.01 -3.24 2.62
N TRP A 248 7.19 -2.54 1.51
CA TRP A 248 8.47 -2.37 0.83
C TRP A 248 8.92 -0.93 1.04
N ALA A 249 9.62 -0.69 2.15
CA ALA A 249 9.92 0.60 2.77
C ALA A 249 10.45 1.72 1.82
N ASP A 250 10.98 1.39 0.67
CA ASP A 250 11.57 2.37 -0.25
C ASP A 250 10.57 2.97 -1.26
N ARG A 251 9.31 2.59 -1.23
CA ARG A 251 8.37 3.02 -2.28
C ARG A 251 7.51 4.20 -1.93
N LEU A 252 7.01 4.25 -0.72
CA LEU A 252 6.30 5.41 -0.23
C LEU A 252 7.19 6.09 0.81
N ASP A 253 7.92 7.10 0.38
CA ASP A 253 8.82 7.87 1.24
C ASP A 253 8.00 8.83 2.11
N PRO A 254 8.09 8.78 3.45
CA PRO A 254 7.47 9.73 4.35
C PRO A 254 8.15 11.11 4.36
N ALA A 255 9.05 11.38 3.44
CA ALA A 255 9.80 12.64 3.34
C ALA A 255 8.92 13.89 3.50
N PRO A 256 7.69 13.99 2.95
CA PRO A 256 6.85 15.16 3.17
C PRO A 256 6.53 15.42 4.64
N LEU A 257 6.30 14.37 5.42
CA LEU A 257 6.04 14.48 6.87
C LEU A 257 7.33 14.76 7.64
N GLY A 258 8.44 14.15 7.22
CA GLY A 258 9.76 14.37 7.80
C GLY A 258 10.23 15.82 7.67
N LEU A 259 10.06 16.43 6.48
CA LEU A 259 10.42 17.82 6.24
C LEU A 259 9.61 18.80 7.12
N ILE A 260 8.33 18.54 7.36
CA ILE A 260 7.52 19.35 8.27
C ILE A 260 8.04 19.23 9.70
N LEU A 261 8.39 18.01 10.13
CA LEU A 261 8.95 17.79 11.47
C LEU A 261 10.28 18.52 11.67
N GLU A 262 11.16 18.49 10.67
CA GLU A 262 12.45 19.19 10.73
C GLU A 262 12.27 20.70 10.78
N THR A 263 11.35 21.27 10.00
CA THR A 263 11.04 22.71 10.03
C THR A 263 10.48 23.13 11.39
N LEU A 264 9.63 22.34 12.01
CA LEU A 264 9.13 22.61 13.35
C LEU A 264 10.25 22.60 14.41
N LYS A 265 11.16 21.62 14.32
CA LYS A 265 12.31 21.55 15.23
C LYS A 265 13.29 22.71 15.07
N SER A 266 13.57 23.11 13.84
CA SER A 266 14.46 24.23 13.56
C SER A 266 13.88 25.60 13.95
N GLY A 267 12.57 25.78 13.82
CA GLY A 267 11.85 26.99 14.25
C GLY A 267 11.77 27.15 15.76
N HIS A 268 11.91 26.08 16.52
CA HIS A 268 11.90 26.13 17.99
C HIS A 268 13.26 26.53 18.60
N ASN A 269 14.33 26.45 17.81
CA ASN A 269 15.70 26.82 18.23
C ASN A 269 16.07 28.28 17.90
N ARG A 270 15.16 29.07 17.37
CA ARG A 270 15.32 30.54 17.18
C ARG A 270 14.40 31.30 18.13
#